data_6ed834581587513009e1aedc57cba30a
#
_entry.id   6ed834581587513009e1aedc57cba30a
#
_cell.length_a   1.000
_cell.length_b   1.000
_cell.length_c   1.000
_cell.angle_alpha   90.00
_cell.angle_beta   90.00
_cell.angle_gamma   90.00
#
_symmetry.space_group_name_H-M   'P 1'
#
loop_
_entity.id
_entity.type
_entity.pdbx_description
1 polymer ?
#
loop_
_entity_poly.entity_id
_entity_poly.type
_entity_poly.pdbx_seq_one_letter_code
_entity_poly.pdbx_strand_id
1 'polypeptide(L)'
;MNTATARTVHLFVFDTMADWEAAYAVAAINNPQFQTEPGPGSPRTGPGSWGGVGYRVLTAAATLAPITTMGGVRIEPDVALDAITPESSAMLILPGGCKWENGDNAEALALATRFIAAGVPVAAICAATLALARAGLLDHLRHTSNAREYLISSGYRGTAFYCGAPAVTDGNVITATGLAPVDFAREIFKALNLYSPAAIESWYAMFKHCDASNVYALAS
;
A
#
# COMPACT_ATOMS: atom_id res chain seq x y z
N MET A 1 -0.23 -32.29 1.62
CA MET A 1 -0.47 -31.13 0.72
C MET A 1 -0.15 -29.89 1.54
N ASN A 2 0.93 -29.21 1.20
CA ASN A 2 1.38 -28.02 1.94
C ASN A 2 0.49 -26.85 1.46
N THR A 3 -0.53 -26.48 2.24
CA THR A 3 -1.33 -25.28 1.99
C THR A 3 -0.42 -24.10 2.27
N ALA A 4 0.11 -23.49 1.23
CA ALA A 4 0.88 -22.27 1.38
C ALA A 4 -0.02 -21.24 2.10
N THR A 5 0.36 -20.87 3.31
CA THR A 5 -0.37 -19.88 4.11
C THR A 5 -0.33 -18.54 3.39
N ALA A 6 -1.48 -17.87 3.23
CA ALA A 6 -1.54 -16.55 2.61
C ALA A 6 -0.60 -15.57 3.34
N ARG A 7 0.22 -14.83 2.59
CA ARG A 7 1.10 -13.81 3.15
C ARG A 7 0.28 -12.58 3.53
N THR A 8 0.57 -11.98 4.67
CA THR A 8 -0.21 -10.86 5.19
C THR A 8 0.35 -9.52 4.71
N VAL A 9 -0.50 -8.71 4.12
CA VAL A 9 -0.28 -7.27 3.90
C VAL A 9 -0.97 -6.54 5.04
N HIS A 10 -0.26 -5.67 5.75
CA HIS A 10 -0.83 -4.89 6.85
C HIS A 10 -1.20 -3.50 6.36
N LEU A 11 -2.47 -3.13 6.54
CA LEU A 11 -2.96 -1.77 6.33
C LEU A 11 -3.02 -1.06 7.68
N PHE A 12 -2.19 -0.04 7.88
CA PHE A 12 -2.28 0.81 9.05
C PHE A 12 -3.56 1.63 9.02
N VAL A 13 -4.38 1.53 10.06
CA VAL A 13 -5.63 2.27 10.22
C VAL A 13 -5.61 3.11 11.49
N PHE A 14 -6.16 4.33 11.42
CA PHE A 14 -6.20 5.28 12.53
C PHE A 14 -7.35 6.28 12.35
N ASP A 15 -7.75 6.94 13.42
CA ASP A 15 -8.81 7.96 13.34
C ASP A 15 -8.44 9.04 12.31
N THR A 16 -9.39 9.40 11.46
CA THR A 16 -9.26 10.40 10.40
C THR A 16 -8.34 10.02 9.22
N MET A 17 -7.97 8.74 9.07
CA MET A 17 -7.29 8.30 7.86
C MET A 17 -8.17 8.53 6.61
N ALA A 18 -7.55 8.77 5.46
CA ALA A 18 -8.26 8.96 4.20
C ALA A 18 -8.72 7.61 3.61
N ASP A 19 -10.03 7.45 3.46
CA ASP A 19 -10.67 6.18 3.06
C ASP A 19 -10.28 5.72 1.66
N TRP A 20 -10.15 6.67 0.72
CA TRP A 20 -9.95 6.35 -0.71
C TRP A 20 -8.53 5.94 -1.08
N GLU A 21 -7.54 6.27 -0.24
CA GLU A 21 -6.14 6.17 -0.64
C GLU A 21 -5.65 4.73 -0.79
N ALA A 22 -6.06 3.83 0.11
CA ALA A 22 -5.70 2.42 0.05
C ALA A 22 -6.79 1.53 -0.57
N ALA A 23 -7.99 2.07 -0.85
CA ALA A 23 -9.16 1.29 -1.19
C ALA A 23 -8.96 0.38 -2.40
N TYR A 24 -8.36 0.88 -3.48
CA TYR A 24 -8.08 0.09 -4.70
C TYR A 24 -7.11 -1.06 -4.42
N ALA A 25 -6.04 -0.80 -3.66
CA ALA A 25 -5.06 -1.83 -3.31
C ALA A 25 -5.69 -2.92 -2.44
N VAL A 26 -6.41 -2.52 -1.38
CA VAL A 26 -7.08 -3.45 -0.45
C VAL A 26 -8.11 -4.32 -1.16
N ALA A 27 -8.97 -3.71 -1.98
CA ALA A 27 -10.00 -4.43 -2.71
C ALA A 27 -9.40 -5.47 -3.66
N ALA A 28 -8.37 -5.10 -4.42
CA ALA A 28 -7.74 -6.01 -5.37
C ALA A 28 -6.91 -7.12 -4.70
N ILE A 29 -6.29 -6.86 -3.56
CA ILE A 29 -5.54 -7.88 -2.81
C ILE A 29 -6.49 -8.92 -2.19
N ASN A 30 -7.58 -8.46 -1.56
CA ASN A 30 -8.52 -9.35 -0.88
C ASN A 30 -9.51 -10.04 -1.84
N ASN A 31 -9.83 -9.41 -2.95
CA ASN A 31 -10.79 -9.93 -3.93
C ASN A 31 -10.30 -9.71 -5.36
N PRO A 32 -9.36 -10.50 -5.82
CA PRO A 32 -8.72 -10.34 -7.13
C PRO A 32 -9.64 -10.78 -8.28
N GLN A 33 -10.80 -10.12 -8.43
CA GLN A 33 -11.84 -10.45 -9.43
C GLN A 33 -11.39 -10.29 -10.87
N PHE A 34 -10.33 -9.52 -11.09
CA PHE A 34 -9.82 -9.20 -12.42
C PHE A 34 -8.52 -9.93 -12.75
N GLN A 35 -8.28 -11.07 -12.12
CA GLN A 35 -7.16 -11.94 -12.51
C GLN A 35 -7.61 -12.86 -13.64
N THR A 36 -7.02 -12.71 -14.79
CA THR A 36 -7.27 -13.49 -15.99
C THR A 36 -6.33 -14.62 -16.11
N GLU A 37 -5.71 -15.22 -15.53
CA GLU A 37 -4.91 -16.47 -15.61
C GLU A 37 -3.98 -16.61 -14.40
N PRO A 38 -4.10 -17.70 -13.69
CA PRO A 38 -3.01 -18.11 -12.81
C PRO A 38 -1.81 -18.41 -13.70
N GLY A 39 -0.68 -17.80 -13.40
CA GLY A 39 0.57 -18.20 -14.02
C GLY A 39 0.79 -19.72 -13.92
N PRO A 40 1.55 -20.35 -14.82
CA PRO A 40 1.74 -21.80 -14.82
C PRO A 40 2.20 -22.29 -13.44
N GLY A 41 1.38 -23.10 -12.79
CA GLY A 41 1.69 -23.72 -11.50
C GLY A 41 0.91 -23.19 -10.29
N SER A 42 -0.03 -22.28 -10.46
CA SER A 42 -0.83 -21.76 -9.34
C SER A 42 -2.12 -22.54 -9.14
N PRO A 43 -2.37 -23.21 -8.01
CA PRO A 43 -3.63 -23.87 -7.75
C PRO A 43 -4.74 -22.86 -7.48
N ARG A 44 -5.83 -22.94 -8.23
CA ARG A 44 -7.09 -22.27 -7.90
C ARG A 44 -7.75 -23.06 -6.76
N THR A 45 -7.81 -22.52 -5.56
CA THR A 45 -8.43 -23.17 -4.41
C THR A 45 -9.40 -22.25 -3.68
N GLY A 46 -10.69 -22.34 -4.02
CA GLY A 46 -11.80 -21.76 -3.28
C GLY A 46 -12.13 -20.29 -3.55
N PRO A 47 -13.24 -19.77 -2.99
CA PRO A 47 -13.64 -18.37 -3.10
C PRO A 47 -12.56 -17.46 -2.47
N GLY A 48 -12.01 -16.53 -3.25
CA GLY A 48 -10.97 -15.60 -2.81
C GLY A 48 -9.52 -16.08 -3.01
N SER A 49 -9.27 -17.28 -3.54
CA SER A 49 -7.93 -17.73 -3.88
C SER A 49 -7.70 -17.68 -5.40
N TRP A 50 -6.99 -16.69 -5.84
CA TRP A 50 -6.55 -16.52 -7.23
C TRP A 50 -5.03 -16.68 -7.29
N GLY A 51 -4.62 -17.76 -7.87
CA GLY A 51 -3.35 -18.23 -8.37
C GLY A 51 -2.08 -17.53 -7.89
N GLY A 52 -1.30 -18.17 -7.07
CA GLY A 52 -0.05 -17.74 -6.54
C GLY A 52 -0.05 -17.83 -5.01
N VAL A 53 1.01 -17.37 -4.38
CA VAL A 53 0.99 -17.18 -2.92
C VAL A 53 -0.10 -16.15 -2.64
N GLY A 54 -1.25 -16.59 -2.13
CA GLY A 54 -2.36 -15.72 -1.81
C GLY A 54 -1.92 -14.63 -0.82
N TYR A 55 -2.36 -13.40 -1.05
CA TYR A 55 -2.22 -12.33 -0.09
C TYR A 55 -3.56 -12.06 0.57
N ARG A 56 -3.52 -11.61 1.81
CA ARG A 56 -4.68 -11.03 2.50
C ARG A 56 -4.26 -9.74 3.16
N VAL A 57 -5.17 -8.78 3.23
CA VAL A 57 -4.98 -7.56 4.00
C VAL A 57 -5.56 -7.76 5.39
N LEU A 58 -4.79 -7.44 6.41
CA LEU A 58 -5.27 -7.24 7.78
C LEU A 58 -5.10 -5.77 8.16
N THR A 59 -6.11 -5.23 8.79
CA THR A 59 -6.07 -3.88 9.36
C THR A 59 -5.27 -3.87 10.66
N ALA A 60 -4.37 -2.89 10.80
CA ALA A 60 -3.47 -2.77 11.94
C ALA A 60 -3.57 -1.36 12.55
N ALA A 61 -3.67 -1.26 13.86
CA ALA A 61 -3.69 0.02 14.56
C ALA A 61 -2.83 0.00 15.82
N ALA A 62 -2.61 1.14 16.46
CA ALA A 62 -1.87 1.24 17.71
C ALA A 62 -2.46 0.33 18.81
N THR A 63 -3.78 0.19 18.83
CA THR A 63 -4.53 -0.71 19.71
C THR A 63 -5.65 -1.39 18.93
N LEU A 64 -6.32 -2.37 19.55
CA LEU A 64 -7.51 -3.01 18.98
C LEU A 64 -8.80 -2.19 19.17
N ALA A 65 -8.72 -1.01 19.76
CA ALA A 65 -9.90 -0.13 19.88
C ALA A 65 -10.37 0.31 18.49
N PRO A 66 -11.69 0.35 18.24
CA PRO A 66 -12.22 0.82 16.96
C PRO A 66 -11.78 2.24 16.64
N ILE A 67 -11.50 2.49 15.35
CA ILE A 67 -11.17 3.81 14.82
C ILE A 67 -12.31 4.32 13.93
N THR A 68 -12.33 5.61 13.64
CA THR A 68 -13.26 6.20 12.69
C THR A 68 -12.49 6.97 11.62
N THR A 69 -12.69 6.60 10.36
CA THR A 69 -12.01 7.19 9.22
C THR A 69 -12.47 8.63 8.94
N MET A 70 -11.82 9.31 8.00
CA MET A 70 -12.24 10.64 7.53
C MET A 70 -13.66 10.64 6.96
N GLY A 71 -14.07 9.58 6.27
CA GLY A 71 -15.41 9.40 5.72
C GLY A 71 -16.45 8.94 6.74
N GLY A 72 -16.07 8.76 8.02
CA GLY A 72 -16.97 8.31 9.09
C GLY A 72 -17.17 6.79 9.15
N VAL A 73 -16.38 6.01 8.42
CA VAL A 73 -16.44 4.54 8.48
C VAL A 73 -15.75 4.06 9.76
N ARG A 74 -16.46 3.24 10.54
CA ARG A 74 -15.89 2.60 11.72
C ARG A 74 -15.17 1.32 11.34
N ILE A 75 -13.93 1.16 11.79
CA ILE A 75 -13.10 -0.01 11.57
C ILE A 75 -12.69 -0.59 12.93
N GLU A 76 -12.88 -1.88 13.10
CA GLU A 76 -12.31 -2.67 14.21
C GLU A 76 -11.01 -3.27 13.69
N PRO A 77 -9.82 -2.87 14.21
CA PRO A 77 -8.54 -3.39 13.72
C PRO A 77 -8.39 -4.88 13.97
N ASP A 78 -7.83 -5.61 13.00
CA ASP A 78 -7.58 -7.05 13.11
C ASP A 78 -6.40 -7.36 14.05
N VAL A 79 -5.39 -6.44 14.11
CA VAL A 79 -4.15 -6.68 14.85
C VAL A 79 -3.58 -5.35 15.40
N ALA A 80 -2.93 -5.41 16.56
CA ALA A 80 -2.19 -4.28 17.10
C ALA A 80 -0.78 -4.21 16.47
N LEU A 81 -0.22 -2.99 16.31
CA LEU A 81 1.08 -2.77 15.67
C LEU A 81 2.25 -3.50 16.37
N ASP A 82 2.18 -3.68 17.67
CA ASP A 82 3.21 -4.36 18.48
C ASP A 82 3.30 -5.87 18.21
N ALA A 83 2.23 -6.46 17.70
CA ALA A 83 2.20 -7.88 17.30
C ALA A 83 2.75 -8.13 15.89
N ILE A 84 3.11 -7.07 15.13
CA ILE A 84 3.54 -7.18 13.73
C ILE A 84 5.07 -7.16 13.65
N THR A 85 5.61 -8.11 12.87
CA THR A 85 7.03 -8.15 12.54
C THR A 85 7.26 -8.18 11.03
N PRO A 86 8.43 -7.71 10.54
CA PRO A 86 8.76 -7.81 9.13
C PRO A 86 8.68 -9.24 8.59
N GLU A 87 9.11 -10.24 9.36
CA GLU A 87 9.16 -11.65 8.96
C GLU A 87 7.77 -12.24 8.74
N SER A 88 6.77 -11.74 9.47
CA SER A 88 5.37 -12.20 9.36
C SER A 88 4.57 -11.46 8.28
N SER A 89 5.21 -10.52 7.56
CA SER A 89 4.53 -9.55 6.70
C SER A 89 5.04 -9.58 5.27
N ALA A 90 4.15 -9.34 4.33
CA ALA A 90 4.49 -9.16 2.92
C ALA A 90 4.69 -7.66 2.57
N MET A 91 3.98 -6.77 3.24
CA MET A 91 4.02 -5.33 3.02
C MET A 91 3.33 -4.59 4.17
N LEU A 92 3.72 -3.34 4.42
CA LEU A 92 3.02 -2.37 5.26
C LEU A 92 2.51 -1.22 4.39
N ILE A 93 1.20 -0.94 4.45
CA ILE A 93 0.56 0.17 3.73
C ILE A 93 0.20 1.26 4.73
N LEU A 94 0.62 2.49 4.46
CA LEU A 94 0.43 3.67 5.28
C LEU A 94 -0.41 4.71 4.52
N PRO A 95 -1.74 4.78 4.73
CA PRO A 95 -2.58 5.82 4.17
C PRO A 95 -2.31 7.17 4.83
N GLY A 96 -2.71 8.25 4.17
CA GLY A 96 -2.61 9.60 4.69
C GLY A 96 -3.69 9.94 5.72
N GLY A 97 -3.56 11.12 6.29
CA GLY A 97 -4.46 11.69 7.27
C GLY A 97 -3.73 12.69 8.17
N CYS A 98 -4.45 13.58 8.82
CA CYS A 98 -3.88 14.72 9.58
C CYS A 98 -2.96 14.31 10.74
N LYS A 99 -3.15 13.11 11.31
CA LYS A 99 -2.30 12.63 12.42
C LYS A 99 -0.82 12.53 12.04
N TRP A 100 -0.49 12.26 10.78
CA TRP A 100 0.90 12.26 10.32
C TRP A 100 1.57 13.64 10.39
N GLU A 101 0.81 14.69 10.12
CA GLU A 101 1.32 16.06 10.17
C GLU A 101 1.66 16.47 11.59
N ASN A 102 0.88 16.02 12.57
CA ASN A 102 1.07 16.27 14.00
C ASN A 102 2.15 15.38 14.64
N GLY A 103 2.56 14.28 13.97
CA GLY A 103 3.49 13.30 14.52
C GLY A 103 2.86 12.24 15.43
N ASP A 104 1.52 12.11 15.42
CA ASP A 104 0.78 11.22 16.34
C ASP A 104 0.93 9.72 16.02
N ASN A 105 1.37 9.36 14.80
CA ASN A 105 1.52 7.98 14.33
C ASN A 105 2.97 7.45 14.49
N ALA A 106 3.65 7.82 15.56
CA ALA A 106 5.06 7.49 15.77
C ALA A 106 5.33 5.98 15.82
N GLU A 107 4.42 5.17 16.37
CA GLU A 107 4.55 3.71 16.44
C GLU A 107 4.50 3.08 15.04
N ALA A 108 3.60 3.54 14.17
CA ALA A 108 3.52 3.08 12.80
C ALA A 108 4.77 3.48 12.00
N LEU A 109 5.33 4.67 12.23
CA LEU A 109 6.57 5.12 11.64
C LEU A 109 7.77 4.26 12.10
N ALA A 110 7.83 3.92 13.38
CA ALA A 110 8.86 3.02 13.91
C ALA A 110 8.76 1.61 13.29
N LEU A 111 7.54 1.10 13.10
CA LEU A 111 7.30 -0.17 12.39
C LEU A 111 7.75 -0.08 10.93
N ALA A 112 7.39 0.98 10.20
CA ALA A 112 7.81 1.22 8.83
C ALA A 112 9.34 1.25 8.70
N THR A 113 10.03 1.89 9.63
CA THR A 113 11.50 1.94 9.67
C THR A 113 12.09 0.53 9.78
N ARG A 114 11.53 -0.33 10.65
CA ARG A 114 11.96 -1.74 10.77
C ARG A 114 11.70 -2.53 9.50
N PHE A 115 10.55 -2.32 8.83
CA PHE A 115 10.20 -2.97 7.58
C PHE A 115 11.19 -2.62 6.46
N ILE A 116 11.47 -1.32 6.30
CA ILE A 116 12.43 -0.83 5.30
C ILE A 116 13.81 -1.43 5.53
N ALA A 117 14.29 -1.42 6.78
CA ALA A 117 15.58 -1.98 7.14
C ALA A 117 15.67 -3.50 6.90
N ALA A 118 14.55 -4.23 7.06
CA ALA A 118 14.45 -5.66 6.79
C ALA A 118 14.23 -6.01 5.31
N GLY A 119 14.15 -5.03 4.42
CA GLY A 119 13.87 -5.25 2.99
C GLY A 119 12.41 -5.60 2.69
N VAL A 120 11.49 -5.45 3.66
CA VAL A 120 10.06 -5.67 3.45
C VAL A 120 9.43 -4.40 2.89
N PRO A 121 8.59 -4.48 1.85
CA PRO A 121 8.00 -3.31 1.23
C PRO A 121 7.15 -2.45 2.17
N VAL A 122 7.33 -1.13 2.08
CA VAL A 122 6.48 -0.11 2.71
C VAL A 122 5.90 0.78 1.63
N ALA A 123 4.59 0.93 1.63
CA ALA A 123 3.86 1.79 0.71
C ALA A 123 3.20 2.94 1.48
N ALA A 124 3.59 4.17 1.20
CA ALA A 124 3.09 5.39 1.85
C ALA A 124 2.47 6.35 0.85
N ILE A 125 1.32 6.90 1.18
CA ILE A 125 0.60 7.85 0.33
C ILE A 125 0.26 9.12 1.10
N CYS A 126 0.23 10.27 0.42
CA CYS A 126 -0.22 11.55 0.98
C CYS A 126 0.62 11.96 2.19
N ALA A 127 0.00 12.28 3.33
CA ALA A 127 0.67 12.73 4.54
C ALA A 127 1.59 11.68 5.19
N ALA A 128 1.42 10.39 4.91
CA ALA A 128 2.35 9.36 5.39
C ALA A 128 3.75 9.54 4.77
N THR A 129 3.87 10.07 3.56
CA THR A 129 5.17 10.37 2.93
C THR A 129 5.94 11.46 3.69
N LEU A 130 5.25 12.41 4.31
CA LEU A 130 5.87 13.45 5.15
C LEU A 130 6.53 12.83 6.39
N ALA A 131 5.88 11.82 7.00
CA ALA A 131 6.47 11.13 8.14
C ALA A 131 7.73 10.35 7.76
N LEU A 132 7.72 9.65 6.60
CA LEU A 132 8.94 9.00 6.09
C LEU A 132 10.05 10.01 5.80
N ALA A 133 9.71 11.17 5.23
CA ALA A 133 10.68 12.24 4.96
C ALA A 133 11.29 12.79 6.25
N ARG A 134 10.47 13.11 7.27
CA ARG A 134 10.94 13.57 8.59
C ARG A 134 11.90 12.58 9.27
N ALA A 135 11.68 11.30 9.06
CA ALA A 135 12.53 10.23 9.59
C ALA A 135 13.80 10.00 8.76
N GLY A 136 14.04 10.75 7.68
CA GLY A 136 15.20 10.60 6.79
C GLY A 136 15.13 9.38 5.88
N LEU A 137 14.01 8.65 5.85
CA LEU A 137 13.84 7.43 5.09
C LEU A 137 13.75 7.67 3.57
N LEU A 138 13.55 8.92 3.15
CA LEU A 138 13.51 9.34 1.75
C LEU A 138 14.75 10.12 1.30
N ASP A 139 15.75 10.29 2.15
CA ASP A 139 16.90 11.17 1.88
C ASP A 139 17.75 10.73 0.67
N HIS A 140 17.73 9.43 0.34
CA HIS A 140 18.53 8.83 -0.72
C HIS A 140 17.72 8.00 -1.73
N LEU A 141 16.39 8.03 -1.65
CA LEU A 141 15.49 7.28 -2.52
C LEU A 141 14.73 8.22 -3.45
N ARG A 142 14.50 7.78 -4.68
CA ARG A 142 13.52 8.44 -5.54
C ARG A 142 12.14 8.31 -4.91
N HIS A 143 11.42 9.43 -4.82
CA HIS A 143 10.13 9.46 -4.13
C HIS A 143 9.24 10.58 -4.68
N THR A 144 7.97 10.52 -4.28
CA THR A 144 6.99 11.57 -4.52
C THR A 144 6.14 11.82 -3.26
N SER A 145 5.30 12.83 -3.31
CA SER A 145 4.37 13.23 -2.24
C SER A 145 3.28 14.13 -2.84
N ASN A 146 2.47 14.76 -1.97
CA ASN A 146 1.46 15.74 -2.38
C ASN A 146 2.06 16.95 -3.13
N ALA A 147 3.23 17.40 -2.68
CA ALA A 147 4.01 18.43 -3.33
C ALA A 147 5.46 18.38 -2.81
N ARG A 148 6.41 18.92 -3.58
CA ARG A 148 7.80 19.03 -3.17
C ARG A 148 7.96 19.95 -1.95
N GLU A 149 7.26 21.08 -1.97
CA GLU A 149 7.26 22.10 -0.92
C GLU A 149 6.70 21.54 0.40
N TYR A 150 5.72 20.63 0.30
CA TYR A 150 5.15 19.94 1.46
C TYR A 150 6.21 19.13 2.21
N LEU A 151 7.11 18.43 1.51
CA LEU A 151 8.20 17.70 2.12
C LEU A 151 9.33 18.62 2.61
N ILE A 152 9.68 19.68 1.88
CA ILE A 152 10.73 20.64 2.26
C ILE A 152 10.43 21.25 3.63
N SER A 153 9.16 21.50 3.95
CA SER A 153 8.74 22.06 5.25
C SER A 153 9.13 21.17 6.45
N SER A 154 9.42 19.89 6.22
CA SER A 154 9.85 18.94 7.25
C SER A 154 11.34 19.00 7.58
N GLY A 155 12.13 19.70 6.76
CA GLY A 155 13.58 19.73 6.90
C GLY A 155 14.31 18.48 6.39
N TYR A 156 13.61 17.58 5.62
CA TYR A 156 14.25 16.40 5.04
C TYR A 156 15.32 16.75 3.99
N ARG A 157 16.24 15.84 3.74
CA ARG A 157 17.41 16.10 2.89
C ARG A 157 17.31 15.47 1.50
N GLY A 158 16.20 14.78 1.19
CA GLY A 158 15.99 14.04 -0.06
C GLY A 158 15.51 14.85 -1.25
N THR A 159 15.51 16.18 -1.18
CA THR A 159 14.94 17.08 -2.22
C THR A 159 15.48 16.82 -3.64
N ALA A 160 16.74 16.38 -3.77
CA ALA A 160 17.36 16.03 -5.07
C ALA A 160 16.76 14.76 -5.70
N PHE A 161 16.13 13.90 -4.90
CA PHE A 161 15.53 12.65 -5.35
C PHE A 161 14.00 12.74 -5.55
N TYR A 162 13.42 13.92 -5.29
CA TYR A 162 11.99 14.12 -5.51
C TYR A 162 11.61 14.02 -6.99
N CYS A 163 10.67 13.15 -7.30
CA CYS A 163 10.09 12.96 -8.64
C CYS A 163 8.67 13.51 -8.64
N GLY A 164 8.32 14.40 -9.56
CA GLY A 164 6.95 14.92 -9.69
C GLY A 164 5.95 13.93 -10.30
N ALA A 165 6.10 12.62 -10.03
CA ALA A 165 5.24 11.57 -10.57
C ALA A 165 4.08 11.25 -9.62
N PRO A 166 2.96 10.70 -10.10
CA PRO A 166 1.82 10.28 -9.27
C PRO A 166 2.18 9.27 -8.19
N ALA A 167 3.00 8.27 -8.52
CA ALA A 167 3.58 7.30 -7.61
C ALA A 167 5.00 6.93 -8.04
N VAL A 168 5.85 6.57 -7.09
CA VAL A 168 7.26 6.20 -7.32
C VAL A 168 7.59 5.02 -6.42
N THR A 169 8.25 4.02 -7.00
CA THR A 169 8.88 2.91 -6.27
C THR A 169 10.40 3.04 -6.40
N ASP A 170 11.11 2.98 -5.28
CA ASP A 170 12.56 2.85 -5.24
C ASP A 170 12.96 1.90 -4.11
N GLY A 171 13.73 0.86 -4.45
CA GLY A 171 14.01 -0.24 -3.54
C GLY A 171 12.72 -0.90 -3.04
N ASN A 172 12.54 -0.96 -1.74
CA ASN A 172 11.35 -1.48 -1.07
C ASN A 172 10.42 -0.37 -0.52
N VAL A 173 10.55 0.86 -1.02
CA VAL A 173 9.69 1.99 -0.62
C VAL A 173 8.85 2.45 -1.81
N ILE A 174 7.54 2.50 -1.60
CA ILE A 174 6.56 3.06 -2.54
C ILE A 174 6.02 4.35 -1.93
N THR A 175 6.04 5.43 -2.70
CA THR A 175 5.44 6.71 -2.31
C THR A 175 4.45 7.19 -3.37
N ALA A 176 3.38 7.88 -2.96
CA ALA A 176 2.39 8.45 -3.86
C ALA A 176 1.80 9.76 -3.33
N THR A 177 1.31 10.61 -4.24
CA THR A 177 0.44 11.72 -3.87
C THR A 177 -0.96 11.22 -3.52
N GLY A 178 -1.65 11.85 -2.56
CA GLY A 178 -3.02 11.52 -2.15
C GLY A 178 -4.07 11.64 -3.26
N LEU A 179 -3.69 12.26 -4.39
CA LEU A 179 -4.52 12.38 -5.59
C LEU A 179 -4.39 11.17 -6.54
N ALA A 180 -3.50 10.21 -6.25
CA ALA A 180 -3.17 9.13 -7.16
C ALA A 180 -3.35 7.73 -6.54
N PRO A 181 -4.51 7.38 -5.96
CA PRO A 181 -4.73 6.09 -5.33
C PRO A 181 -4.66 4.90 -6.31
N VAL A 182 -5.00 5.11 -7.59
CA VAL A 182 -4.89 4.10 -8.64
C VAL A 182 -3.43 3.81 -8.99
N ASP A 183 -2.60 4.86 -9.12
CA ASP A 183 -1.16 4.74 -9.36
C ASP A 183 -0.47 4.06 -8.17
N PHE A 184 -0.88 4.40 -6.96
CA PHE A 184 -0.40 3.79 -5.72
C PHE A 184 -0.69 2.29 -5.68
N ALA A 185 -1.93 1.89 -5.98
CA ALA A 185 -2.31 0.48 -6.07
C ALA A 185 -1.52 -0.27 -7.14
N ARG A 186 -1.30 0.33 -8.32
CA ARG A 186 -0.48 -0.25 -9.39
C ARG A 186 0.94 -0.58 -8.93
N GLU A 187 1.60 0.33 -8.23
CA GLU A 187 2.93 0.08 -7.70
C GLU A 187 2.95 -1.00 -6.61
N ILE A 188 1.93 -1.06 -5.75
CA ILE A 188 1.74 -2.14 -4.78
C ILE A 188 1.60 -3.50 -5.49
N PHE A 189 0.80 -3.58 -6.54
CA PHE A 189 0.62 -4.83 -7.30
C PHE A 189 1.92 -5.32 -7.92
N LYS A 190 2.73 -4.42 -8.46
CA LYS A 190 4.06 -4.73 -9.00
C LYS A 190 4.99 -5.26 -7.91
N ALA A 191 5.06 -4.59 -6.76
CA ALA A 191 5.92 -4.97 -5.65
C ALA A 191 5.55 -6.33 -5.04
N LEU A 192 4.25 -6.67 -5.01
CA LEU A 192 3.74 -7.95 -4.54
C LEU A 192 3.79 -9.06 -5.62
N ASN A 193 4.06 -8.74 -6.88
CA ASN A 193 3.83 -9.63 -8.02
C ASN A 193 2.42 -10.23 -7.99
N LEU A 194 1.42 -9.40 -7.68
CA LEU A 194 0.04 -9.82 -7.42
C LEU A 194 -0.61 -10.35 -8.71
N TYR A 195 -0.31 -9.73 -9.84
CA TYR A 195 -0.82 -10.04 -11.17
C TYR A 195 0.31 -10.09 -12.20
N SER A 196 0.04 -10.67 -13.35
CA SER A 196 0.96 -10.54 -14.49
C SER A 196 1.14 -9.07 -14.88
N PRO A 197 2.28 -8.67 -15.46
CA PRO A 197 2.47 -7.30 -15.92
C PRO A 197 1.36 -6.81 -16.86
N ALA A 198 0.90 -7.67 -17.78
CA ALA A 198 -0.19 -7.33 -18.69
C ALA A 198 -1.52 -7.09 -17.95
N ALA A 199 -1.86 -7.91 -16.95
CA ALA A 199 -3.06 -7.74 -16.15
C ALA A 199 -2.99 -6.44 -15.30
N ILE A 200 -1.82 -6.08 -14.76
CA ILE A 200 -1.64 -4.82 -14.04
C ILE A 200 -1.92 -3.62 -14.95
N GLU A 201 -1.37 -3.63 -16.18
CA GLU A 201 -1.57 -2.51 -17.10
C GLU A 201 -3.02 -2.43 -17.60
N SER A 202 -3.69 -3.57 -17.84
CA SER A 202 -5.11 -3.61 -18.20
C SER A 202 -5.98 -3.08 -17.05
N TRP A 203 -5.71 -3.51 -15.82
CA TRP A 203 -6.37 -2.99 -14.62
C TRP A 203 -6.16 -1.47 -14.49
N TYR A 204 -4.92 -1.03 -14.69
CA TYR A 204 -4.56 0.38 -14.59
C TYR A 204 -5.30 1.23 -15.65
N ALA A 205 -5.32 0.80 -16.91
CA ALA A 205 -6.05 1.48 -17.98
C ALA A 205 -7.54 1.62 -17.64
N MET A 206 -8.14 0.55 -17.11
CA MET A 206 -9.54 0.52 -16.73
C MET A 206 -9.88 1.52 -15.62
N PHE A 207 -9.13 1.53 -14.53
CA PHE A 207 -9.42 2.39 -13.38
C PHE A 207 -8.86 3.81 -13.52
N LYS A 208 -7.73 3.98 -14.19
CA LYS A 208 -7.10 5.29 -14.38
C LYS A 208 -7.70 6.10 -15.52
N HIS A 209 -8.02 5.41 -16.63
CA HIS A 209 -8.47 6.06 -17.86
C HIS A 209 -9.94 5.78 -18.19
N CYS A 210 -10.65 5.04 -17.32
CA CYS A 210 -12.04 4.60 -17.56
C CYS A 210 -12.17 3.80 -18.87
N ASP A 211 -11.15 3.06 -19.26
CA ASP A 211 -11.12 2.29 -20.50
C ASP A 211 -11.77 0.92 -20.29
N ALA A 212 -13.07 0.85 -20.59
CA ALA A 212 -13.87 -0.37 -20.45
C ALA A 212 -13.49 -1.47 -21.47
N SER A 213 -12.70 -1.18 -22.49
CA SER A 213 -12.29 -2.20 -23.49
C SER A 213 -11.44 -3.31 -22.86
N ASN A 214 -10.78 -3.03 -21.74
CA ASN A 214 -9.97 -3.98 -21.01
C ASN A 214 -10.76 -4.90 -20.05
N VAL A 215 -12.05 -4.62 -19.79
CA VAL A 215 -12.88 -5.44 -18.88
C VAL A 215 -12.98 -6.89 -19.37
N TYR A 216 -13.20 -7.08 -20.66
CA TYR A 216 -13.33 -8.42 -21.27
C TYR A 216 -11.97 -9.11 -21.43
N ALA A 217 -10.89 -8.38 -21.65
CA ALA A 217 -9.54 -8.94 -21.71
C ALA A 217 -9.06 -9.49 -20.35
N LEU A 218 -9.65 -9.01 -19.26
CA LEU A 218 -9.39 -9.51 -17.91
C LEU A 218 -10.29 -10.72 -17.55
N ALA A 219 -11.36 -10.97 -18.28
CA ALA A 219 -12.32 -12.05 -18.03
C ALA A 219 -12.13 -13.29 -18.95
N SER A 220 -11.29 -13.19 -19.98
CA SER A 220 -10.94 -14.26 -20.92
C SER A 220 -9.62 -14.93 -20.56
#